data_8f7a08b1f2c8c235482f1d3837610e37
#
_entry.id   8f7a08b1f2c8c235482f1d3837610e37
#
_cell.length_a   1.000
_cell.length_b   1.000
_cell.length_c   1.000
_cell.angle_alpha   90.00
_cell.angle_beta   90.00
_cell.angle_gamma   90.00
#
_symmetry.space_group_name_H-M   'P 1'
#
loop_
_entity.id
_entity.type
_entity.pdbx_description
1 polymer ?
#
loop_
_entity_poly.entity_id
_entity_poly.type
_entity_poly.pdbx_seq_one_letter_code
_entity_poly.pdbx_strand_id
1 'polypeptide(L)'
;MTEHKIGTREQWLAARNVLLEREKELTRRSDELARERRELPWVRVEKEYTFESDEGPKTLAELFVGRSQLLVYNFMFGPDYTAGCPVCSSGADTYSGAVPHLRARDVTFLCISRAPLEKLQPYKQRMGWKFPWVSSHGSDFNFDFGASHTKEELAPRLEGNLGPVPGLAADCGTDPAGYLAEGPVFSAFAVEDGVIYHTYSTTARGLEFMLGYYAFLDRAPNGRNEGDPPEMWVRRHDEYQDA
;
A
#
# COMPACT_ATOMS: atom_id res chain seq x y z
N MET A 1 -13.62 30.47 -2.40
CA MET A 1 -14.81 29.58 -2.34
C MET A 1 -15.34 29.47 -3.75
N THR A 2 -15.47 28.25 -4.26
CA THR A 2 -16.08 28.00 -5.58
C THR A 2 -17.56 28.36 -5.48
N GLU A 3 -18.05 29.22 -6.39
CA GLU A 3 -19.46 29.60 -6.45
C GLU A 3 -20.30 28.36 -6.82
N HIS A 4 -21.08 27.85 -5.87
CA HIS A 4 -21.90 26.66 -6.09
C HIS A 4 -23.17 27.02 -6.84
N LYS A 5 -23.45 26.30 -7.92
CA LYS A 5 -24.69 26.43 -8.65
C LYS A 5 -25.86 25.88 -7.83
N ILE A 6 -26.82 26.76 -7.50
CA ILE A 6 -28.07 26.35 -6.82
C ILE A 6 -29.09 25.95 -7.90
N GLY A 7 -29.74 24.81 -7.73
CA GLY A 7 -30.74 24.29 -8.67
C GLY A 7 -31.95 23.66 -7.96
N THR A 8 -32.98 23.33 -8.75
CA THR A 8 -34.15 22.59 -8.27
C THR A 8 -33.79 21.09 -8.07
N ARG A 9 -34.62 20.36 -7.34
CA ARG A 9 -34.48 18.91 -7.17
C ARG A 9 -34.51 18.18 -8.52
N GLU A 10 -35.32 18.62 -9.46
CA GLU A 10 -35.42 18.02 -10.81
C GLU A 10 -34.15 18.22 -11.60
N GLN A 11 -33.61 19.46 -11.60
CA GLN A 11 -32.33 19.77 -12.25
C GLN A 11 -31.18 18.92 -11.64
N TRP A 12 -31.15 18.76 -10.31
CA TRP A 12 -30.17 17.93 -9.65
C TRP A 12 -30.30 16.45 -10.05
N LEU A 13 -31.53 15.90 -10.08
CA LEU A 13 -31.80 14.51 -10.47
C LEU A 13 -31.34 14.24 -11.92
N ALA A 14 -31.64 15.16 -12.84
CA ALA A 14 -31.23 15.04 -14.24
C ALA A 14 -29.69 14.97 -14.35
N ALA A 15 -28.98 15.91 -13.74
CA ALA A 15 -27.51 15.94 -13.75
C ALA A 15 -26.91 14.70 -13.04
N ARG A 16 -27.45 14.33 -11.89
CA ARG A 16 -27.01 13.16 -11.12
C ARG A 16 -27.17 11.86 -11.90
N ASN A 17 -28.25 11.69 -12.66
CA ASN A 17 -28.46 10.47 -13.45
C ASN A 17 -27.43 10.34 -14.59
N VAL A 18 -27.05 11.44 -15.22
CA VAL A 18 -25.96 11.44 -16.22
C VAL A 18 -24.63 11.05 -15.56
N LEU A 19 -24.35 11.58 -14.37
CA LEU A 19 -23.14 11.23 -13.62
C LEU A 19 -23.13 9.73 -13.22
N LEU A 20 -24.29 9.19 -12.80
CA LEU A 20 -24.41 7.78 -12.42
C LEU A 20 -24.03 6.83 -13.58
N GLU A 21 -24.40 7.15 -14.81
CA GLU A 21 -24.01 6.30 -15.95
C GLU A 21 -22.49 6.30 -16.16
N ARG A 22 -21.83 7.43 -15.94
CA ARG A 22 -20.36 7.51 -15.98
C ARG A 22 -19.69 6.73 -14.84
N GLU A 23 -20.27 6.77 -13.64
CA GLU A 23 -19.80 5.98 -12.48
C GLU A 23 -19.92 4.48 -12.76
N LYS A 24 -21.03 4.04 -13.36
CA LYS A 24 -21.20 2.63 -13.77
C LYS A 24 -20.20 2.23 -14.87
N GLU A 25 -19.91 3.12 -15.79
CA GLU A 25 -18.90 2.89 -16.82
C GLU A 25 -17.50 2.72 -16.23
N LEU A 26 -17.14 3.55 -15.24
CA LEU A 26 -15.87 3.41 -14.52
C LEU A 26 -15.77 2.05 -13.82
N THR A 27 -16.87 1.56 -13.22
CA THR A 27 -16.91 0.23 -12.61
C THR A 27 -16.66 -0.86 -13.66
N ARG A 28 -17.33 -0.81 -14.83
CA ARG A 28 -17.10 -1.77 -15.93
C ARG A 28 -15.64 -1.79 -16.40
N ARG A 29 -15.02 -0.61 -16.57
CA ARG A 29 -13.60 -0.50 -16.93
C ARG A 29 -12.68 -1.08 -15.85
N SER A 30 -13.03 -0.87 -14.59
CA SER A 30 -12.28 -1.48 -13.47
C SER A 30 -12.36 -3.02 -13.50
N ASP A 31 -13.54 -3.57 -13.83
CA ASP A 31 -13.73 -5.02 -13.99
C ASP A 31 -12.92 -5.58 -15.18
N GLU A 32 -12.84 -4.85 -16.29
CA GLU A 32 -12.01 -5.19 -17.45
C GLU A 32 -10.54 -5.23 -17.07
N LEU A 33 -10.04 -4.19 -16.43
CA LEU A 33 -8.66 -4.13 -15.97
C LEU A 33 -8.34 -5.25 -14.96
N ALA A 34 -9.31 -5.63 -14.12
CA ALA A 34 -9.16 -6.76 -13.21
C ALA A 34 -9.05 -8.11 -13.95
N ARG A 35 -9.68 -8.27 -15.11
CA ARG A 35 -9.48 -9.44 -15.99
C ARG A 35 -8.10 -9.43 -16.63
N GLU A 36 -7.68 -8.30 -17.21
CA GLU A 36 -6.37 -8.15 -17.85
C GLU A 36 -5.22 -8.45 -16.87
N ARG A 37 -5.33 -8.05 -15.58
CA ARG A 37 -4.34 -8.41 -14.57
C ARG A 37 -4.19 -9.92 -14.39
N ARG A 38 -5.27 -10.69 -14.53
CA ARG A 38 -5.21 -12.16 -14.43
C ARG A 38 -4.64 -12.85 -15.66
N GLU A 39 -4.56 -12.14 -16.78
CA GLU A 39 -3.99 -12.59 -18.05
C GLU A 39 -2.48 -12.32 -18.15
N LEU A 40 -1.90 -11.60 -17.18
CA LEU A 40 -0.47 -11.41 -17.15
C LEU A 40 0.29 -12.73 -17.03
N PRO A 41 1.43 -12.88 -17.72
CA PRO A 41 2.29 -14.05 -17.56
C PRO A 41 2.80 -14.12 -16.11
N TRP A 42 2.77 -15.32 -15.55
CA TRP A 42 3.30 -15.59 -14.22
C TRP A 42 4.81 -15.84 -14.29
N VAL A 43 5.55 -15.33 -13.33
CA VAL A 43 7.00 -15.50 -13.22
C VAL A 43 7.31 -16.42 -12.05
N ARG A 44 7.97 -17.55 -12.31
CA ARG A 44 8.40 -18.47 -11.27
C ARG A 44 9.37 -17.80 -10.31
N VAL A 45 9.14 -17.96 -9.01
CA VAL A 45 10.05 -17.51 -7.94
C VAL A 45 10.99 -18.68 -7.63
N GLU A 46 12.25 -18.55 -8.04
CA GLU A 46 13.25 -19.62 -7.88
C GLU A 46 14.09 -19.44 -6.62
N LYS A 47 14.23 -18.19 -6.16
CA LYS A 47 15.03 -17.84 -4.97
C LYS A 47 14.25 -18.10 -3.70
N GLU A 48 14.91 -18.67 -2.71
CA GLU A 48 14.35 -18.82 -1.38
C GLU A 48 14.50 -17.51 -0.59
N TYR A 49 13.42 -17.14 0.11
CA TYR A 49 13.38 -15.98 0.99
C TYR A 49 12.94 -16.39 2.38
N THR A 50 13.57 -15.77 3.38
CA THR A 50 13.23 -15.94 4.79
C THR A 50 12.81 -14.61 5.39
N PHE A 51 11.82 -14.66 6.26
CA PHE A 51 11.22 -13.50 6.93
C PHE A 51 11.16 -13.77 8.43
N GLU A 52 11.34 -12.73 9.24
CA GLU A 52 11.09 -12.81 10.68
C GLU A 52 9.62 -12.53 10.96
N SER A 53 8.98 -13.37 11.76
CA SER A 53 7.57 -13.23 12.15
C SER A 53 7.39 -13.42 13.67
N ASP A 54 6.19 -13.06 14.16
CA ASP A 54 5.79 -13.26 15.57
C ASP A 54 5.90 -14.74 16.02
N GLU A 55 5.92 -15.69 15.07
CA GLU A 55 6.00 -17.13 15.31
C GLU A 55 7.41 -17.71 14.98
N GLY A 56 8.40 -16.85 14.71
CA GLY A 56 9.74 -17.24 14.29
C GLY A 56 9.96 -17.06 12.78
N PRO A 57 11.13 -17.52 12.26
CA PRO A 57 11.44 -17.42 10.84
C PRO A 57 10.44 -18.18 9.97
N LYS A 58 10.07 -17.60 8.82
CA LYS A 58 9.17 -18.20 7.83
C LYS A 58 9.74 -18.04 6.43
N THR A 59 9.58 -19.05 5.62
CA THR A 59 9.82 -18.99 4.17
C THR A 59 8.67 -18.32 3.45
N LEU A 60 8.88 -17.90 2.19
CA LEU A 60 7.81 -17.35 1.36
C LEU A 60 6.62 -18.32 1.22
N ALA A 61 6.89 -19.64 1.11
CA ALA A 61 5.86 -20.67 1.05
C ALA A 61 4.98 -20.71 2.33
N GLU A 62 5.60 -20.59 3.49
CA GLU A 62 4.89 -20.61 4.77
C GLU A 62 4.03 -19.35 4.99
N LEU A 63 4.34 -18.23 4.33
CA LEU A 63 3.52 -17.01 4.38
C LEU A 63 2.15 -17.17 3.72
N PHE A 64 1.95 -18.17 2.86
CA PHE A 64 0.63 -18.50 2.30
C PHE A 64 -0.35 -19.05 3.35
N VAL A 65 0.15 -19.60 4.44
CA VAL A 65 -0.67 -20.19 5.53
C VAL A 65 -1.69 -21.20 4.99
N GLY A 66 -1.23 -22.07 4.07
CA GLY A 66 -2.04 -23.14 3.45
C GLY A 66 -3.05 -22.67 2.40
N ARG A 67 -3.01 -21.39 1.96
CA ARG A 67 -3.83 -20.87 0.88
C ARG A 67 -3.08 -20.87 -0.44
N SER A 68 -3.81 -20.83 -1.55
CA SER A 68 -3.20 -20.82 -2.88
C SER A 68 -2.75 -19.43 -3.34
N GLN A 69 -3.19 -18.37 -2.66
CA GLN A 69 -2.92 -16.98 -3.05
C GLN A 69 -2.36 -16.17 -1.89
N LEU A 70 -1.36 -15.33 -2.20
CA LEU A 70 -0.74 -14.43 -1.25
C LEU A 70 -0.70 -13.01 -1.82
N LEU A 71 -1.23 -12.04 -1.09
CA LEU A 71 -1.11 -10.62 -1.36
C LEU A 71 -0.14 -10.01 -0.34
N VAL A 72 0.83 -9.30 -0.84
CA VAL A 72 1.88 -8.65 -0.05
C VAL A 72 1.84 -7.15 -0.27
N TYR A 73 1.79 -6.38 0.80
CA TYR A 73 2.05 -4.95 0.76
C TYR A 73 3.41 -4.66 1.38
N ASN A 74 4.35 -4.19 0.55
CA ASN A 74 5.61 -3.68 1.05
C ASN A 74 5.35 -2.30 1.68
N PHE A 75 5.24 -2.31 2.99
CA PHE A 75 4.98 -1.13 3.80
C PHE A 75 6.31 -0.41 4.08
N MET A 76 6.39 0.88 3.77
CA MET A 76 7.59 1.69 3.96
C MET A 76 7.91 1.86 5.46
N PHE A 77 8.77 0.98 5.94
CA PHE A 77 9.40 1.04 7.25
C PHE A 77 10.81 0.46 7.09
N GLY A 78 11.77 1.33 6.77
CA GLY A 78 13.16 0.96 6.56
C GLY A 78 13.89 0.66 7.88
N PRO A 79 15.09 0.05 7.81
CA PRO A 79 15.89 -0.26 9.00
C PRO A 79 16.22 0.96 9.85
N ASP A 80 16.44 2.11 9.21
CA ASP A 80 16.82 3.37 9.87
C ASP A 80 15.63 4.23 10.31
N TYR A 81 14.39 3.84 9.96
CA TYR A 81 13.20 4.58 10.35
C TYR A 81 12.90 4.42 11.84
N THR A 82 12.37 5.48 12.46
CA THR A 82 11.83 5.44 13.84
C THR A 82 10.33 5.20 13.85
N ALA A 83 9.63 5.46 12.74
CA ALA A 83 8.21 5.22 12.59
C ALA A 83 7.86 4.88 11.13
N GLY A 84 6.78 4.15 10.90
CA GLY A 84 6.29 3.82 9.57
C GLY A 84 5.81 5.07 8.81
N CYS A 85 5.88 5.04 7.48
CA CYS A 85 5.40 6.12 6.62
C CYS A 85 3.93 6.48 6.94
N PRO A 86 3.59 7.78 7.10
CA PRO A 86 2.22 8.20 7.42
C PRO A 86 1.19 7.74 6.38
N VAL A 87 1.48 7.86 5.08
CA VAL A 87 0.58 7.44 3.99
C VAL A 87 0.37 5.93 4.00
N CYS A 88 1.43 5.13 4.16
CA CYS A 88 1.30 3.68 4.33
C CYS A 88 0.45 3.33 5.56
N SER A 89 0.64 4.07 6.66
CA SER A 89 -0.11 3.86 7.90
C SER A 89 -1.59 4.15 7.74
N SER A 90 -1.94 5.24 7.07
CA SER A 90 -3.35 5.60 6.84
C SER A 90 -4.09 4.55 5.98
N GLY A 91 -3.42 3.96 4.99
CA GLY A 91 -3.96 2.81 4.26
C GLY A 91 -4.13 1.58 5.16
N ALA A 92 -3.10 1.29 5.96
CA ALA A 92 -3.06 0.11 6.83
C ALA A 92 -4.18 0.07 7.90
N ASP A 93 -4.71 1.22 8.28
CA ASP A 93 -5.85 1.32 9.21
C ASP A 93 -7.09 0.54 8.71
N THR A 94 -7.20 0.29 7.41
CA THR A 94 -8.33 -0.45 6.81
C THR A 94 -8.07 -1.95 6.65
N TYR A 95 -6.83 -2.42 6.72
CA TYR A 95 -6.48 -3.79 6.32
C TYR A 95 -7.00 -4.87 7.28
N SER A 96 -7.04 -4.58 8.59
CA SER A 96 -7.52 -5.55 9.58
C SER A 96 -8.95 -6.02 9.30
N GLY A 97 -9.81 -5.11 8.82
CA GLY A 97 -11.19 -5.45 8.44
C GLY A 97 -11.31 -6.23 7.14
N ALA A 98 -10.36 -6.09 6.22
CA ALA A 98 -10.36 -6.81 4.93
C ALA A 98 -9.91 -8.28 5.07
N VAL A 99 -9.02 -8.58 6.00
CA VAL A 99 -8.38 -9.91 6.14
C VAL A 99 -9.37 -11.07 6.22
N PRO A 100 -10.46 -11.04 7.02
CA PRO A 100 -11.42 -12.15 7.08
C PRO A 100 -12.08 -12.45 5.72
N HIS A 101 -12.40 -11.41 4.96
CA HIS A 101 -13.04 -11.54 3.64
C HIS A 101 -12.07 -12.13 2.60
N LEU A 102 -10.80 -11.73 2.63
CA LEU A 102 -9.76 -12.29 1.78
C LEU A 102 -9.53 -13.77 2.08
N ARG A 103 -9.43 -14.11 3.37
CA ARG A 103 -9.28 -15.52 3.81
C ARG A 103 -10.44 -16.42 3.34
N ALA A 104 -11.67 -15.90 3.33
CA ALA A 104 -12.83 -16.63 2.84
C ALA A 104 -12.78 -16.90 1.31
N ARG A 105 -11.86 -16.25 0.59
CA ARG A 105 -11.61 -16.40 -0.85
C ARG A 105 -10.25 -17.03 -1.16
N ASP A 106 -9.71 -17.78 -0.21
CA ASP A 106 -8.42 -18.48 -0.35
C ASP A 106 -7.24 -17.55 -0.60
N VAL A 107 -7.26 -16.37 0.03
CA VAL A 107 -6.22 -15.36 -0.07
C VAL A 107 -5.64 -15.05 1.29
N THR A 108 -4.32 -15.15 1.44
CA THR A 108 -3.58 -14.58 2.55
C THR A 108 -3.15 -13.17 2.19
N PHE A 109 -3.32 -12.23 3.10
CA PHE A 109 -2.80 -10.87 3.00
C PHE A 109 -1.91 -10.58 4.18
N LEU A 110 -0.76 -9.95 3.93
CA LEU A 110 0.16 -9.47 4.96
C LEU A 110 0.97 -8.26 4.49
N CYS A 111 1.56 -7.55 5.45
CA CYS A 111 2.55 -6.53 5.18
C CYS A 111 3.97 -7.09 5.36
N ILE A 112 4.91 -6.57 4.56
CA ILE A 112 6.35 -6.81 4.69
C ILE A 112 7.07 -5.47 4.79
N SER A 113 8.08 -5.38 5.67
CA SER A 113 8.97 -4.22 5.78
C SER A 113 10.39 -4.65 6.07
N ARG A 114 11.37 -3.80 5.72
CA ARG A 114 12.78 -4.09 6.01
C ARG A 114 13.24 -3.73 7.42
N ALA A 115 12.45 -2.97 8.18
CA ALA A 115 12.76 -2.76 9.59
C ALA A 115 12.82 -4.11 10.34
N PRO A 116 13.75 -4.29 11.30
CA PRO A 116 13.77 -5.46 12.17
C PRO A 116 12.43 -5.67 12.88
N LEU A 117 12.06 -6.92 13.13
CA LEU A 117 10.77 -7.27 13.72
C LEU A 117 10.51 -6.57 15.06
N GLU A 118 11.56 -6.36 15.85
CA GLU A 118 11.53 -5.63 17.11
C GLU A 118 11.08 -4.17 17.01
N LYS A 119 11.18 -3.54 15.81
CA LYS A 119 10.64 -2.23 15.52
C LYS A 119 9.19 -2.32 15.02
N LEU A 120 8.86 -3.35 14.24
CA LEU A 120 7.54 -3.52 13.65
C LEU A 120 6.46 -3.81 14.70
N GLN A 121 6.76 -4.69 15.65
CA GLN A 121 5.80 -5.13 16.68
C GLN A 121 5.27 -3.99 17.56
N PRO A 122 6.12 -3.16 18.21
CA PRO A 122 5.64 -2.03 19.01
C PRO A 122 4.83 -1.02 18.17
N TYR A 123 5.25 -0.79 16.92
CA TYR A 123 4.54 0.12 16.03
C TYR A 123 3.15 -0.43 15.64
N LYS A 124 3.07 -1.70 15.27
CA LYS A 124 1.80 -2.41 15.02
C LYS A 124 0.87 -2.36 16.23
N GLN A 125 1.42 -2.52 17.44
CA GLN A 125 0.67 -2.41 18.68
C GLN A 125 0.15 -0.99 18.94
N ARG A 126 1.01 0.04 18.75
CA ARG A 126 0.64 1.46 18.83
C ARG A 126 -0.56 1.76 17.92
N MET A 127 -0.51 1.28 16.68
CA MET A 127 -1.54 1.51 15.67
C MET A 127 -2.76 0.57 15.82
N GLY A 128 -2.77 -0.36 16.75
CA GLY A 128 -3.90 -1.28 16.99
C GLY A 128 -4.17 -2.28 15.86
N TRP A 129 -3.22 -2.50 14.93
CA TRP A 129 -3.41 -3.37 13.77
C TRP A 129 -3.34 -4.86 14.11
N LYS A 130 -4.19 -5.65 13.43
CA LYS A 130 -4.31 -7.11 13.66
C LYS A 130 -3.93 -7.96 12.44
N PHE A 131 -3.65 -7.33 11.30
CA PHE A 131 -3.16 -8.07 10.13
C PHE A 131 -1.73 -8.60 10.36
N PRO A 132 -1.32 -9.69 9.70
CA PRO A 132 0.04 -10.19 9.78
C PRO A 132 1.04 -9.18 9.19
N TRP A 133 2.17 -8.98 9.86
CA TRP A 133 3.25 -8.13 9.41
C TRP A 133 4.58 -8.81 9.74
N VAL A 134 5.40 -9.06 8.74
CA VAL A 134 6.68 -9.75 8.87
C VAL A 134 7.83 -8.82 8.44
N SER A 135 9.02 -9.12 8.96
CA SER A 135 10.24 -8.42 8.60
C SER A 135 11.00 -9.18 7.52
N SER A 136 11.42 -8.48 6.47
CA SER A 136 12.39 -8.94 5.48
C SER A 136 13.81 -8.44 5.78
N HIS A 137 14.11 -8.07 7.03
CA HIS A 137 15.43 -7.63 7.43
C HIS A 137 16.48 -8.71 7.13
N GLY A 138 17.54 -8.32 6.41
CA GLY A 138 18.57 -9.29 5.98
C GLY A 138 18.19 -10.16 4.78
N SER A 139 16.98 -10.00 4.22
CA SER A 139 16.54 -10.69 3.00
C SER A 139 16.59 -9.74 1.80
N ASP A 140 16.88 -10.29 0.61
CA ASP A 140 16.87 -9.52 -0.64
C ASP A 140 15.46 -9.32 -1.22
N PHE A 141 14.42 -9.87 -0.57
CA PHE A 141 13.05 -9.88 -1.10
C PHE A 141 12.57 -8.49 -1.57
N ASN A 142 12.74 -7.46 -0.74
CA ASN A 142 12.28 -6.12 -1.11
C ASN A 142 13.02 -5.54 -2.32
N PHE A 143 14.30 -5.87 -2.49
CA PHE A 143 15.09 -5.45 -3.65
C PHE A 143 14.65 -6.19 -4.92
N ASP A 144 14.53 -7.52 -4.84
CA ASP A 144 14.15 -8.37 -5.96
C ASP A 144 12.73 -8.06 -6.50
N PHE A 145 11.83 -7.55 -5.63
CA PHE A 145 10.46 -7.15 -6.00
C PHE A 145 10.26 -5.63 -6.09
N GLY A 146 11.36 -4.85 -6.20
CA GLY A 146 11.33 -3.43 -6.49
C GLY A 146 10.76 -2.53 -5.39
N ALA A 147 10.70 -3.02 -4.15
CA ALA A 147 10.24 -2.25 -3.00
C ALA A 147 11.38 -1.57 -2.24
N SER A 148 12.63 -1.90 -2.52
CA SER A 148 13.80 -1.23 -1.95
C SER A 148 14.87 -0.99 -3.01
N HIS A 149 15.68 0.03 -2.78
CA HIS A 149 16.70 0.50 -3.70
C HIS A 149 18.07 0.56 -3.03
N THR A 150 19.11 0.25 -3.79
CA THR A 150 20.49 0.38 -3.34
C THR A 150 20.95 1.85 -3.36
N LYS A 151 22.06 2.14 -2.69
CA LYS A 151 22.65 3.50 -2.69
C LYS A 151 23.06 3.94 -4.09
N GLU A 152 23.56 3.00 -4.89
CA GLU A 152 23.98 3.22 -6.26
C GLU A 152 22.81 3.62 -7.16
N GLU A 153 21.67 2.95 -7.01
CA GLU A 153 20.42 3.27 -7.74
C GLU A 153 19.84 4.62 -7.33
N LEU A 154 20.03 5.01 -6.07
CA LEU A 154 19.51 6.28 -5.54
C LEU A 154 20.40 7.48 -5.82
N ALA A 155 21.70 7.30 -6.11
CA ALA A 155 22.64 8.38 -6.27
C ALA A 155 22.17 9.48 -7.25
N PRO A 156 21.67 9.16 -8.48
CA PRO A 156 21.19 10.20 -9.40
C PRO A 156 19.97 10.97 -8.88
N ARG A 157 19.13 10.31 -8.08
CA ARG A 157 17.92 10.92 -7.52
C ARG A 157 18.26 11.85 -6.35
N LEU A 158 19.27 11.50 -5.55
CA LEU A 158 19.73 12.29 -4.41
C LEU A 158 20.46 13.57 -4.83
N GLU A 159 21.06 13.60 -6.03
CA GLU A 159 21.70 14.78 -6.61
C GLU A 159 20.69 15.80 -7.19
N GLY A 160 19.42 15.39 -7.37
CA GLY A 160 18.36 16.20 -7.96
C GLY A 160 17.55 17.02 -6.94
N ASN A 161 16.46 17.61 -7.44
CA ASN A 161 15.50 18.28 -6.57
C ASN A 161 14.64 17.23 -5.83
N LEU A 162 14.80 17.15 -4.51
CA LEU A 162 14.11 16.18 -3.68
C LEU A 162 12.64 16.55 -3.36
N GLY A 163 12.21 17.78 -3.70
CA GLY A 163 10.82 18.20 -3.46
C GLY A 163 10.38 17.97 -2.01
N PRO A 164 9.29 17.20 -1.76
CA PRO A 164 8.76 16.98 -0.41
C PRO A 164 9.55 15.92 0.39
N VAL A 165 10.49 15.19 -0.20
CA VAL A 165 11.20 14.07 0.42
C VAL A 165 11.81 14.39 1.78
N PRO A 166 12.49 15.55 2.01
CA PRO A 166 13.05 15.86 3.32
C PRO A 166 12.00 15.91 4.44
N GLY A 167 10.81 16.45 4.16
CA GLY A 167 9.70 16.48 5.14
C GLY A 167 9.17 15.07 5.42
N LEU A 168 8.94 14.27 4.37
CA LEU A 168 8.47 12.89 4.50
C LEU A 168 9.50 12.00 5.22
N ALA A 169 10.78 12.21 4.98
CA ALA A 169 11.86 11.53 5.68
C ALA A 169 11.85 11.88 7.19
N ALA A 170 11.70 13.16 7.51
CA ALA A 170 11.59 13.62 8.89
C ALA A 170 10.37 13.01 9.61
N ASP A 171 9.21 12.91 8.95
CA ASP A 171 8.01 12.26 9.49
C ASP A 171 8.24 10.75 9.76
N CYS A 172 9.14 10.11 9.03
CA CYS A 172 9.56 8.72 9.26
C CYS A 172 10.74 8.60 10.25
N GLY A 173 11.33 9.72 10.68
CA GLY A 173 12.50 9.76 11.56
C GLY A 173 13.76 9.19 10.90
N THR A 174 13.97 9.49 9.62
CA THR A 174 15.13 9.09 8.81
C THR A 174 15.62 10.27 7.96
N ASP A 175 16.69 10.07 7.21
CA ASP A 175 17.17 11.03 6.22
C ASP A 175 16.55 10.79 4.81
N PRO A 176 16.74 11.72 3.86
CA PRO A 176 16.23 11.55 2.51
C PRO A 176 16.71 10.27 1.80
N ALA A 177 17.94 9.84 2.03
CA ALA A 177 18.47 8.61 1.41
C ALA A 177 17.80 7.38 2.00
N GLY A 178 17.66 7.30 3.32
CA GLY A 178 16.91 6.24 4.00
C GLY A 178 15.46 6.17 3.55
N TYR A 179 14.79 7.35 3.42
CA TYR A 179 13.42 7.41 2.94
C TYR A 179 13.27 6.89 1.51
N LEU A 180 14.14 7.33 0.60
CA LEU A 180 14.10 6.91 -0.80
C LEU A 180 14.54 5.47 -1.02
N ALA A 181 15.25 4.87 -0.05
CA ALA A 181 15.65 3.46 -0.10
C ALA A 181 14.44 2.49 0.00
N GLU A 182 13.30 2.98 0.45
CA GLU A 182 12.07 2.19 0.54
C GLU A 182 11.00 2.77 -0.38
N GLY A 183 10.22 1.87 -1.01
CA GLY A 183 9.08 2.22 -1.83
C GLY A 183 7.86 1.35 -1.50
N PRO A 184 6.64 1.90 -1.59
CA PRO A 184 5.45 1.09 -1.41
C PRO A 184 5.19 0.29 -2.68
N VAL A 185 5.08 -1.04 -2.54
CA VAL A 185 4.73 -1.96 -3.63
C VAL A 185 3.64 -2.91 -3.13
N PHE A 186 2.68 -3.18 -3.98
CA PHE A 186 1.71 -4.24 -3.75
C PHE A 186 1.98 -5.36 -4.74
N SER A 187 2.17 -6.57 -4.25
CA SER A 187 2.48 -7.75 -5.05
C SER A 187 1.49 -8.88 -4.78
N ALA A 188 1.21 -9.67 -5.82
CA ALA A 188 0.40 -10.88 -5.74
C ALA A 188 1.23 -12.09 -6.14
N PHE A 189 1.06 -13.17 -5.38
CA PHE A 189 1.70 -14.46 -5.62
C PHE A 189 0.67 -15.55 -5.62
N ALA A 190 0.94 -16.63 -6.37
CA ALA A 190 0.17 -17.86 -6.36
C ALA A 190 1.08 -19.06 -6.11
N VAL A 191 0.54 -20.13 -5.54
CA VAL A 191 1.22 -21.43 -5.44
C VAL A 191 0.41 -22.48 -6.17
N GLU A 192 1.05 -23.15 -7.15
CA GLU A 192 0.49 -24.28 -7.90
C GLU A 192 1.50 -25.43 -7.89
N ASP A 193 1.08 -26.63 -7.51
CA ASP A 193 1.90 -27.84 -7.45
C ASP A 193 3.22 -27.65 -6.64
N GLY A 194 3.15 -26.83 -5.58
CA GLY A 194 4.30 -26.48 -4.73
C GLY A 194 5.28 -25.46 -5.33
N VAL A 195 4.99 -24.92 -6.51
CA VAL A 195 5.77 -23.86 -7.16
C VAL A 195 5.13 -22.49 -6.89
N ILE A 196 5.91 -21.53 -6.45
CA ILE A 196 5.47 -20.15 -6.21
C ILE A 196 5.70 -19.33 -7.48
N TYR A 197 4.70 -18.53 -7.81
CA TYR A 197 4.74 -17.59 -8.93
C TYR A 197 4.42 -16.16 -8.46
N HIS A 198 5.17 -15.19 -8.96
CA HIS A 198 4.81 -13.79 -8.91
C HIS A 198 3.86 -13.49 -10.07
N THR A 199 2.66 -13.01 -9.78
CA THR A 199 1.59 -12.89 -10.77
C THR A 199 1.24 -11.45 -11.12
N TYR A 200 1.51 -10.50 -10.21
CA TYR A 200 1.20 -9.08 -10.39
C TYR A 200 1.97 -8.22 -9.39
N SER A 201 2.32 -7.01 -9.80
CA SER A 201 2.71 -5.95 -8.88
C SER A 201 2.26 -4.58 -9.36
N THR A 202 2.15 -3.63 -8.42
CA THR A 202 1.88 -2.22 -8.71
C THR A 202 2.49 -1.32 -7.65
N THR A 203 2.73 -0.06 -8.03
CA THR A 203 3.35 0.96 -7.18
C THR A 203 2.80 2.35 -7.50
N ALA A 204 3.24 3.37 -6.80
CA ALA A 204 2.85 4.76 -6.99
C ALA A 204 1.33 4.94 -7.05
N ARG A 205 0.81 5.69 -8.04
CA ARG A 205 -0.63 5.92 -8.23
C ARG A 205 -1.46 4.63 -8.40
N GLY A 206 -0.84 3.52 -8.79
CA GLY A 206 -1.49 2.21 -8.82
C GLY A 206 -1.91 1.68 -7.44
N LEU A 207 -1.42 2.30 -6.35
CA LEU A 207 -1.74 1.93 -4.96
C LEU A 207 -2.92 2.71 -4.36
N GLU A 208 -3.53 3.66 -5.06
CA GLU A 208 -4.63 4.45 -4.49
C GLU A 208 -5.79 3.62 -3.94
N PHE A 209 -6.03 2.43 -4.51
CA PHE A 209 -7.05 1.51 -3.98
C PHE A 209 -6.80 1.07 -2.52
N MET A 210 -5.55 1.17 -2.05
CA MET A 210 -5.16 0.87 -0.67
C MET A 210 -5.55 1.98 0.31
N LEU A 211 -5.82 3.20 -0.20
CA LEU A 211 -6.21 4.39 0.57
C LEU A 211 -7.74 4.54 0.52
N GLY A 212 -8.45 3.62 1.17
CA GLY A 212 -9.90 3.51 1.07
C GLY A 212 -10.67 4.81 1.40
N TYR A 213 -10.12 5.68 2.25
CA TYR A 213 -10.72 6.98 2.59
C TYR A 213 -10.78 7.95 1.40
N TYR A 214 -9.94 7.81 0.38
CA TYR A 214 -10.03 8.65 -0.83
C TYR A 214 -11.35 8.46 -1.57
N ALA A 215 -11.87 7.24 -1.59
CA ALA A 215 -13.18 6.99 -2.18
C ALA A 215 -14.31 7.78 -1.47
N PHE A 216 -14.19 8.04 -0.17
CA PHE A 216 -15.12 8.88 0.58
C PHE A 216 -14.86 10.37 0.32
N LEU A 217 -13.60 10.82 0.36
CA LEU A 217 -13.24 12.21 0.10
C LEU A 217 -13.64 12.66 -1.30
N ASP A 218 -13.47 11.82 -2.32
CA ASP A 218 -13.89 12.10 -3.71
C ASP A 218 -15.41 12.31 -3.84
N ARG A 219 -16.20 11.92 -2.85
CA ARG A 219 -17.66 12.12 -2.77
C ARG A 219 -18.06 13.22 -1.80
N ALA A 220 -17.13 13.74 -1.02
CA ALA A 220 -17.38 14.87 -0.13
C ALA A 220 -17.52 16.18 -0.93
N PRO A 221 -18.30 17.16 -0.45
CA PRO A 221 -18.52 18.42 -1.17
C PRO A 221 -17.24 19.20 -1.52
N ASN A 222 -16.21 19.10 -0.68
CA ASN A 222 -14.93 19.75 -0.89
C ASN A 222 -13.90 18.86 -1.59
N GLY A 223 -14.28 17.61 -1.96
CA GLY A 223 -13.35 16.63 -2.51
C GLY A 223 -12.22 16.30 -1.52
N ARG A 224 -11.04 15.94 -2.04
CA ARG A 224 -9.86 15.61 -1.22
C ARG A 224 -9.26 16.83 -0.52
N ASN A 225 -9.49 18.03 -1.04
CA ASN A 225 -8.96 19.31 -0.53
C ASN A 225 -7.45 19.26 -0.23
N GLU A 226 -6.70 18.59 -1.10
CA GLU A 226 -5.26 18.40 -0.99
C GLU A 226 -4.50 19.56 -1.62
N GLY A 227 -3.27 19.78 -1.13
CA GLY A 227 -2.30 20.65 -1.76
C GLY A 227 -1.56 19.97 -2.92
N ASP A 228 -0.55 20.64 -3.45
CA ASP A 228 0.41 20.10 -4.41
C ASP A 228 1.81 20.10 -3.76
N PRO A 229 2.46 18.95 -3.58
CA PRO A 229 2.01 17.60 -3.97
C PRO A 229 0.89 17.05 -3.08
N PRO A 230 0.12 16.06 -3.57
CA PRO A 230 -0.94 15.40 -2.79
C PRO A 230 -0.37 14.60 -1.61
N GLU A 231 -1.23 14.17 -0.71
CA GLU A 231 -0.90 13.32 0.46
C GLU A 231 -0.07 14.02 1.57
N MET A 232 0.39 15.25 1.39
CA MET A 232 1.21 15.96 2.38
C MET A 232 0.46 16.31 3.68
N TRP A 233 -0.87 16.23 3.69
CA TRP A 233 -1.72 16.43 4.86
C TRP A 233 -1.88 15.17 5.71
N VAL A 234 -1.55 13.99 5.14
CA VAL A 234 -1.77 12.70 5.79
C VAL A 234 -0.87 12.56 7.02
N ARG A 235 -1.48 12.14 8.12
CA ARG A 235 -0.81 11.79 9.38
C ARG A 235 -1.19 10.37 9.77
N ARG A 236 -0.52 9.80 10.75
CA ARG A 236 -0.98 8.56 11.39
C ARG A 236 -2.27 8.86 12.15
N HIS A 237 -3.18 7.91 12.25
CA HIS A 237 -4.52 8.20 12.82
C HIS A 237 -4.47 8.75 14.24
N ASP A 238 -3.43 8.43 15.02
CA ASP A 238 -3.21 8.90 16.38
C ASP A 238 -2.48 10.25 16.50
N GLU A 239 -2.17 10.89 15.36
CA GLU A 239 -1.46 12.17 15.27
C GLU A 239 -2.37 13.33 14.83
N TYR A 240 -3.62 13.08 14.48
CA TYR A 240 -4.59 14.16 14.22
C TYR A 240 -5.04 14.80 15.53
N GLN A 241 -5.09 16.15 15.57
CA GLN A 241 -5.36 16.91 16.81
C GLN A 241 -6.80 16.77 17.31
N ASP A 242 -7.75 16.35 16.47
CA ASP A 242 -9.19 16.29 16.77
C ASP A 242 -9.81 14.93 16.38
N ALA A 243 -9.04 13.84 16.43
CA ALA A 243 -9.53 12.50 16.10
C ALA A 243 -10.01 11.74 17.34
#